data_5d7c4ff4cba45c50cef4159641b1d1e7
#
_entry.id   5d7c4ff4cba45c50cef4159641b1d1e7
#
_cell.length_a   1.000
_cell.length_b   1.000
_cell.length_c   1.000
_cell.angle_alpha   90.00
_cell.angle_beta   90.00
_cell.angle_gamma   90.00
#
_symmetry.space_group_name_H-M   'P 1'
#
loop_
_entity.id
_entity.type
_entity.pdbx_description
1 polymer ?
#
loop_
_entity_poly.entity_id
_entity_poly.type
_entity_poly.pdbx_seq_one_letter_code
_entity_poly.pdbx_strand_id
1 'polypeptide(L)'
;GKQKARLESTSYTDLQLTLDGYNIQRSEQITAAGTPASSLTYEILGDWNITSANSPELSEWTISEENEKRYLNIFFSAPTRKATLEFKGWAPLQEGQEKQVSSLSLDGALRQASYIGVRHDSRRRWKPGILSNQRASIDELRDSVKLPAAPSPPDRLYQFFESLEDQSVSAIPLAGTADAVTNAVLYISRGR
;
A
#
# COMPACT_ATOMS: atom_id res chain seq x y z
N GLY A 1 6.12 -7.63 -33.03
CA GLY A 1 6.43 -7.24 -31.66
C GLY A 1 5.38 -7.82 -30.71
N LYS A 2 5.80 -8.49 -29.64
CA LYS A 2 4.86 -8.97 -28.60
C LYS A 2 4.21 -7.72 -27.98
N GLN A 3 2.91 -7.60 -28.13
CA GLN A 3 2.14 -6.52 -27.55
C GLN A 3 2.20 -6.66 -26.01
N LYS A 4 2.72 -5.65 -25.31
CA LYS A 4 2.82 -5.63 -23.86
C LYS A 4 1.40 -5.66 -23.27
N ALA A 5 1.19 -6.42 -22.19
CA ALA A 5 -0.11 -6.45 -21.51
C ALA A 5 -0.48 -5.03 -21.03
N ARG A 6 -1.75 -4.69 -21.17
CA ARG A 6 -2.31 -3.42 -20.68
C ARG A 6 -2.89 -3.69 -19.29
N LEU A 7 -2.19 -3.25 -18.26
CA LEU A 7 -2.51 -3.58 -16.88
C LEU A 7 -3.37 -2.49 -16.22
N GLU A 8 -4.36 -2.91 -15.48
CA GLU A 8 -5.12 -2.09 -14.55
C GLU A 8 -5.07 -2.72 -13.16
N SER A 9 -4.90 -1.89 -12.16
CA SER A 9 -4.77 -2.32 -10.76
C SER A 9 -5.71 -1.54 -9.85
N THR A 10 -6.32 -2.25 -8.92
CA THR A 10 -7.01 -1.66 -7.77
C THR A 10 -6.51 -2.35 -6.51
N SER A 11 -6.02 -1.57 -5.55
CA SER A 11 -5.42 -2.09 -4.33
C SER A 11 -5.96 -1.44 -3.07
N TYR A 12 -5.94 -2.21 -1.99
CA TYR A 12 -6.13 -1.73 -0.63
C TYR A 12 -4.91 -2.10 0.21
N THR A 13 -4.31 -1.11 0.85
CA THR A 13 -3.19 -1.28 1.76
C THR A 13 -3.61 -0.88 3.17
N ASP A 14 -3.47 -1.81 4.10
CA ASP A 14 -3.73 -1.59 5.52
C ASP A 14 -2.41 -1.34 6.24
N LEU A 15 -2.28 -0.18 6.88
CA LEU A 15 -1.11 0.22 7.66
C LEU A 15 -1.47 0.22 9.14
N GLN A 16 -0.89 -0.71 9.88
CA GLN A 16 -1.08 -0.83 11.33
C GLN A 16 0.17 -0.38 12.07
N LEU A 17 0.08 0.70 12.86
CA LEU A 17 1.16 1.09 13.74
C LEU A 17 1.52 -0.02 14.71
N THR A 18 2.82 -0.20 14.92
CA THR A 18 3.43 -1.10 15.90
C THR A 18 4.44 -0.33 16.73
N LEU A 19 5.06 -0.98 17.70
CA LEU A 19 6.01 -0.32 18.60
C LEU A 19 7.19 0.32 17.84
N ASP A 20 7.71 -0.36 16.81
CA ASP A 20 8.95 0.02 16.11
C ASP A 20 8.73 0.48 14.66
N GLY A 21 7.48 0.57 14.23
CA GLY A 21 7.17 0.90 12.84
C GLY A 21 5.71 0.70 12.51
N TYR A 22 5.43 0.01 11.43
CA TYR A 22 4.09 -0.39 11.05
C TYR A 22 4.08 -1.69 10.23
N ASN A 23 3.05 -2.48 10.44
CA ASN A 23 2.75 -3.63 9.60
C ASN A 23 1.98 -3.19 8.37
N ILE A 24 2.23 -3.87 7.25
CA ILE A 24 1.64 -3.59 5.96
C ILE A 24 0.97 -4.86 5.45
N GLN A 25 -0.30 -4.74 5.08
CA GLN A 25 -1.03 -5.78 4.40
C GLN A 25 -1.73 -5.17 3.19
N ARG A 26 -1.44 -5.67 1.99
CA ARG A 26 -2.00 -5.16 0.75
C ARG A 26 -2.73 -6.26 0.01
N SER A 27 -3.94 -5.95 -0.42
CA SER A 27 -4.70 -6.76 -1.36
C SER A 27 -4.85 -6.01 -2.67
N GLU A 28 -4.62 -6.69 -3.78
CA GLU A 28 -4.63 -6.08 -5.11
C GLU A 28 -5.34 -6.97 -6.11
N GLN A 29 -6.15 -6.34 -6.94
CA GLN A 29 -6.78 -6.96 -8.10
C GLN A 29 -6.14 -6.41 -9.36
N ILE A 30 -5.61 -7.32 -10.19
CA ILE A 30 -4.98 -7.00 -11.47
C ILE A 30 -5.88 -7.51 -12.59
N THR A 31 -6.05 -6.67 -13.62
CA THR A 31 -6.67 -7.05 -14.89
C THR A 31 -5.71 -6.73 -16.03
N ALA A 32 -5.45 -7.71 -16.88
CA ALA A 32 -4.68 -7.54 -18.12
C ALA A 32 -5.63 -7.52 -19.31
N ALA A 33 -5.75 -6.38 -19.96
CA ALA A 33 -6.49 -6.24 -21.20
C ALA A 33 -5.58 -6.59 -22.40
N GLY A 34 -6.15 -7.23 -23.40
CA GLY A 34 -5.39 -7.70 -24.57
C GLY A 34 -4.59 -8.96 -24.29
N THR A 35 -3.27 -8.87 -24.22
CA THR A 35 -2.40 -10.01 -23.94
C THR A 35 -2.41 -10.39 -22.47
N PRO A 36 -2.59 -11.69 -22.11
CA PRO A 36 -2.44 -12.11 -20.72
C PRO A 36 -1.03 -11.83 -20.18
N ALA A 37 -0.94 -11.52 -18.91
CA ALA A 37 0.33 -11.28 -18.24
C ALA A 37 0.93 -12.58 -17.71
N SER A 38 2.22 -12.80 -17.96
CA SER A 38 2.99 -13.93 -17.39
C SER A 38 3.75 -13.50 -16.13
N SER A 39 3.99 -12.19 -15.97
CA SER A 39 4.69 -11.62 -14.83
C SER A 39 4.26 -10.17 -14.60
N LEU A 40 4.50 -9.69 -13.39
CA LEU A 40 4.34 -8.29 -13.00
C LEU A 40 5.62 -7.81 -12.35
N THR A 41 5.94 -6.53 -12.52
CA THR A 41 7.04 -5.87 -11.83
C THR A 41 6.50 -4.64 -11.12
N TYR A 42 6.84 -4.52 -9.84
CA TYR A 42 6.51 -3.35 -9.04
C TYR A 42 7.79 -2.67 -8.56
N GLU A 43 7.84 -1.36 -8.62
CA GLU A 43 8.80 -0.60 -7.84
C GLU A 43 8.33 -0.56 -6.37
N ILE A 44 9.22 -0.92 -5.45
CA ILE A 44 8.94 -0.86 -4.01
C ILE A 44 9.28 0.54 -3.53
N LEU A 45 8.27 1.28 -3.09
CA LEU A 45 8.42 2.63 -2.56
C LEU A 45 8.48 2.60 -1.03
N GLY A 46 9.32 3.47 -0.47
CA GLY A 46 9.57 3.52 0.98
C GLY A 46 10.38 2.31 1.48
N ASP A 47 10.40 2.14 2.79
CA ASP A 47 11.21 1.12 3.48
C ASP A 47 10.45 -0.22 3.66
N TRP A 48 9.62 -0.60 2.73
CA TRP A 48 8.83 -1.82 2.86
C TRP A 48 9.70 -3.08 2.80
N ASN A 49 9.70 -3.84 3.89
CA ASN A 49 10.25 -5.18 3.96
C ASN A 49 9.12 -6.19 3.69
N ILE A 50 9.02 -6.65 2.45
CA ILE A 50 8.00 -7.61 2.03
C ILE A 50 8.39 -8.99 2.54
N THR A 51 7.52 -9.63 3.31
CA THR A 51 7.75 -10.95 3.92
C THR A 51 6.95 -12.05 3.24
N SER A 52 5.87 -11.72 2.56
CA SER A 52 5.10 -12.70 1.79
C SER A 52 4.36 -12.06 0.62
N ALA A 53 4.20 -12.85 -0.43
CA ALA A 53 3.31 -12.59 -1.54
C ALA A 53 2.53 -13.87 -1.84
N ASN A 54 1.21 -13.77 -1.96
CA ASN A 54 0.32 -14.89 -2.22
C ASN A 54 -0.68 -14.58 -3.31
N SER A 55 -0.97 -15.57 -4.13
CA SER A 55 -2.05 -15.57 -5.11
C SER A 55 -2.30 -17.01 -5.58
N PRO A 56 -3.52 -17.38 -5.96
CA PRO A 56 -3.77 -18.68 -6.61
C PRO A 56 -2.99 -18.86 -7.91
N GLU A 57 -2.71 -17.76 -8.61
CA GLU A 57 -2.01 -17.75 -9.90
C GLU A 57 -0.49 -17.67 -9.76
N LEU A 58 0.03 -17.45 -8.55
CA LEU A 58 1.45 -17.22 -8.29
C LEU A 58 2.26 -18.51 -8.41
N SER A 59 3.34 -18.46 -9.18
CA SER A 59 4.38 -19.48 -9.20
C SER A 59 5.53 -19.13 -8.27
N GLU A 60 6.03 -17.91 -8.39
CA GLU A 60 7.22 -17.43 -7.68
C GLU A 60 7.18 -15.92 -7.53
N TRP A 61 7.87 -15.41 -6.54
CA TRP A 61 8.16 -13.99 -6.41
C TRP A 61 9.60 -13.75 -5.95
N THR A 62 10.19 -12.65 -6.40
CA THR A 62 11.56 -12.27 -6.05
C THR A 62 11.66 -10.77 -5.81
N ILE A 63 12.67 -10.36 -5.06
CA ILE A 63 13.04 -8.95 -4.92
C ILE A 63 14.38 -8.76 -5.62
N SER A 64 14.47 -7.78 -6.48
CA SER A 64 15.71 -7.35 -7.15
C SER A 64 16.01 -5.89 -6.83
N GLU A 65 17.26 -5.51 -6.98
CA GLU A 65 17.71 -4.14 -6.81
C GLU A 65 18.49 -3.69 -8.05
N GLU A 66 18.12 -2.56 -8.59
CA GLU A 66 18.75 -1.96 -9.75
C GLU A 66 18.72 -0.43 -9.64
N ASN A 67 19.89 0.21 -9.83
CA ASN A 67 20.01 1.68 -9.78
C ASN A 67 19.43 2.29 -8.48
N GLU A 68 19.76 1.69 -7.34
CA GLU A 68 19.31 2.12 -6.00
C GLU A 68 17.77 2.00 -5.79
N LYS A 69 17.08 1.36 -6.71
CA LYS A 69 15.65 1.05 -6.63
C LYS A 69 15.44 -0.42 -6.38
N ARG A 70 14.40 -0.73 -5.63
CA ARG A 70 14.00 -2.11 -5.31
C ARG A 70 12.75 -2.46 -6.10
N TYR A 71 12.74 -3.67 -6.63
CA TYR A 71 11.63 -4.19 -7.42
C TYR A 71 11.13 -5.50 -6.88
N LEU A 72 9.81 -5.63 -6.81
CA LEU A 72 9.11 -6.89 -6.55
C LEU A 72 8.69 -7.48 -7.90
N ASN A 73 9.17 -8.67 -8.19
CA ASN A 73 8.85 -9.40 -9.40
C ASN A 73 7.91 -10.57 -9.06
N ILE A 74 6.80 -10.64 -9.73
CA ILE A 74 5.77 -11.67 -9.59
C ILE A 74 5.74 -12.50 -10.87
N PHE A 75 5.80 -13.81 -10.74
CA PHE A 75 5.71 -14.74 -11.86
C PHE A 75 4.47 -15.62 -11.69
N PHE A 76 3.65 -15.68 -12.72
CA PHE A 76 2.46 -16.52 -12.72
C PHE A 76 2.74 -17.92 -13.24
N SER A 77 2.00 -18.91 -12.72
CA SER A 77 2.09 -20.30 -13.16
C SER A 77 1.67 -20.47 -14.64
N ALA A 78 0.78 -19.62 -15.10
CA ALA A 78 0.34 -19.53 -16.48
C ALA A 78 -0.04 -18.07 -16.82
N PRO A 79 0.03 -17.67 -18.09
CA PRO A 79 -0.43 -16.34 -18.50
C PRO A 79 -1.87 -16.09 -18.05
N THR A 80 -2.10 -15.02 -17.30
CA THR A 80 -3.39 -14.72 -16.70
C THR A 80 -3.92 -13.34 -17.08
N ARG A 81 -5.25 -13.22 -17.15
CA ARG A 81 -5.94 -11.94 -17.41
C ARG A 81 -6.44 -11.27 -16.15
N LYS A 82 -6.60 -12.04 -15.08
CA LYS A 82 -7.04 -11.55 -13.78
C LYS A 82 -6.28 -12.27 -12.68
N ALA A 83 -5.79 -11.52 -11.72
CA ALA A 83 -5.15 -12.07 -10.55
C ALA A 83 -5.57 -11.28 -9.30
N THR A 84 -5.65 -11.98 -8.19
CA THR A 84 -5.78 -11.37 -6.86
C THR A 84 -4.51 -11.67 -6.09
N LEU A 85 -3.81 -10.62 -5.68
CA LEU A 85 -2.53 -10.69 -4.99
C LEU A 85 -2.67 -10.19 -3.56
N GLU A 86 -2.00 -10.85 -2.64
CA GLU A 86 -1.87 -10.42 -1.25
C GLU A 86 -0.40 -10.28 -0.89
N PHE A 87 -0.03 -9.14 -0.34
CA PHE A 87 1.33 -8.85 0.12
C PHE A 87 1.31 -8.50 1.61
N LYS A 88 2.30 -8.99 2.34
CA LYS A 88 2.51 -8.64 3.75
C LYS A 88 3.95 -8.23 3.98
N GLY A 89 4.14 -7.43 5.01
CA GLY A 89 5.45 -7.03 5.46
C GLY A 89 5.37 -5.95 6.53
N TRP A 90 6.45 -5.24 6.68
CA TRP A 90 6.58 -4.21 7.69
C TRP A 90 7.55 -3.12 7.24
N ALA A 91 7.48 -1.97 7.88
CA ALA A 91 8.42 -0.89 7.69
C ALA A 91 8.79 -0.25 9.04
N PRO A 92 10.06 0.14 9.23
CA PRO A 92 10.47 0.85 10.43
C PRO A 92 9.98 2.29 10.39
N LEU A 93 9.51 2.79 11.51
CA LEU A 93 9.11 4.18 11.69
C LEU A 93 9.36 4.62 13.13
N GLN A 94 10.28 5.54 13.31
CA GLN A 94 10.52 6.15 14.61
C GLN A 94 9.56 7.31 14.85
N GLU A 95 9.25 7.52 16.11
CA GLU A 95 8.39 8.62 16.53
C GLU A 95 8.95 9.97 16.08
N GLY A 96 8.08 10.82 15.52
CA GLY A 96 8.45 12.12 14.99
C GLY A 96 9.23 12.11 13.66
N GLN A 97 9.57 10.93 13.16
CA GLN A 97 10.21 10.78 11.85
C GLN A 97 9.16 10.79 10.74
N GLU A 98 9.40 11.57 9.69
CA GLU A 98 8.60 11.54 8.47
C GLU A 98 9.31 10.64 7.44
N LYS A 99 8.58 9.69 6.89
CA LYS A 99 9.09 8.77 5.87
C LYS A 99 8.10 8.64 4.71
N GLN A 100 8.62 8.30 3.54
CA GLN A 100 7.81 7.92 2.39
C GLN A 100 6.87 6.76 2.75
N VAL A 101 5.62 6.84 2.30
CA VAL A 101 4.65 5.75 2.48
C VAL A 101 5.16 4.50 1.76
N SER A 102 5.19 3.38 2.47
CA SER A 102 5.49 2.10 1.86
C SER A 102 4.36 1.68 0.92
N SER A 103 4.67 1.53 -0.35
CA SER A 103 3.71 1.16 -1.39
C SER A 103 4.37 0.43 -2.54
N LEU A 104 3.56 -0.04 -3.48
CA LEU A 104 4.01 -0.68 -4.71
C LEU A 104 3.48 0.11 -5.90
N SER A 105 4.37 0.45 -6.81
CA SER A 105 4.03 1.07 -8.10
C SER A 105 4.15 0.02 -9.20
N LEU A 106 3.04 -0.32 -9.85
CA LEU A 106 3.00 -1.33 -10.91
C LEU A 106 3.58 -0.79 -12.22
N ASP A 107 4.66 -1.40 -12.69
CA ASP A 107 5.28 -1.02 -13.96
C ASP A 107 4.33 -1.27 -15.14
N GLY A 108 4.18 -0.26 -16.00
CA GLY A 108 3.35 -0.34 -17.18
C GLY A 108 1.85 -0.38 -16.93
N ALA A 109 1.38 -0.02 -15.74
CA ALA A 109 -0.04 0.13 -15.46
C ALA A 109 -0.62 1.32 -16.22
N LEU A 110 -1.73 1.08 -16.92
CA LEU A 110 -2.53 2.14 -17.55
C LEU A 110 -3.36 2.90 -16.50
N ARG A 111 -3.81 2.19 -15.48
CA ARG A 111 -4.58 2.73 -14.39
C ARG A 111 -4.22 2.00 -13.11
N GLN A 112 -3.94 2.77 -12.07
CA GLN A 112 -3.70 2.26 -10.74
C GLN A 112 -4.53 3.08 -9.75
N ALA A 113 -5.51 2.43 -9.12
CA ALA A 113 -6.29 2.99 -8.02
C ALA A 113 -5.83 2.35 -6.70
N SER A 114 -5.45 3.17 -5.73
CA SER A 114 -4.94 2.71 -4.44
C SER A 114 -5.74 3.29 -3.30
N TYR A 115 -6.19 2.42 -2.39
CA TYR A 115 -6.79 2.79 -1.12
C TYR A 115 -5.81 2.48 -0.01
N ILE A 116 -5.67 3.38 0.95
CA ILE A 116 -4.84 3.20 2.13
C ILE A 116 -5.69 3.40 3.37
N GLY A 117 -5.83 2.34 4.16
CA GLY A 117 -6.41 2.38 5.49
C GLY A 117 -5.30 2.45 6.54
N VAL A 118 -5.48 3.26 7.56
CA VAL A 118 -4.51 3.42 8.64
C VAL A 118 -5.13 3.07 9.97
N ARG A 119 -4.36 2.41 10.83
CA ARG A 119 -4.75 1.99 12.17
C ARG A 119 -3.72 2.44 13.18
N HIS A 120 -4.21 2.98 14.29
CA HIS A 120 -3.38 3.40 15.41
C HIS A 120 -2.94 2.21 16.26
N ASP A 121 -1.94 2.41 17.08
CA ASP A 121 -1.65 1.52 18.21
C ASP A 121 -2.13 2.14 19.53
N SER A 122 -1.83 1.50 20.65
CA SER A 122 -2.23 1.97 21.99
C SER A 122 -1.43 3.18 22.48
N ARG A 123 -0.30 3.52 21.85
CA ARG A 123 0.64 4.54 22.32
C ARG A 123 0.87 5.65 21.29
N ARG A 124 0.66 5.34 20.01
CA ARG A 124 0.96 6.26 18.92
C ARG A 124 -0.18 6.32 17.92
N ARG A 125 -0.26 7.45 17.27
CA ARG A 125 -1.18 7.67 16.17
C ARG A 125 -0.44 8.16 14.95
N TRP A 126 -1.00 7.87 13.78
CA TRP A 126 -0.55 8.48 12.55
C TRP A 126 -0.76 9.99 12.61
N LYS A 127 0.25 10.74 12.23
CA LYS A 127 0.14 12.17 12.02
C LYS A 127 -0.28 12.42 10.57
N PRO A 128 -1.44 13.03 10.28
CA PRO A 128 -1.89 13.23 8.92
C PRO A 128 -1.12 14.33 8.21
N GLY A 129 -0.95 14.12 6.93
CA GLY A 129 -0.66 15.15 5.98
C GLY A 129 -1.91 15.86 5.45
N ILE A 130 -1.69 16.80 4.58
CA ILE A 130 -2.72 17.64 3.98
C ILE A 130 -3.39 16.89 2.84
N LEU A 131 -4.27 15.92 3.14
CA LEU A 131 -5.00 15.20 2.08
C LEU A 131 -6.47 15.05 2.41
N SER A 132 -7.08 16.14 2.87
CA SER A 132 -8.51 16.16 3.16
C SER A 132 -9.38 15.81 1.94
N ASN A 133 -8.91 16.10 0.74
CA ASN A 133 -9.58 15.85 -0.54
C ASN A 133 -9.39 14.42 -1.06
N GLN A 134 -8.55 13.59 -0.43
CA GLN A 134 -8.29 12.21 -0.82
C GLN A 134 -8.92 11.20 0.14
N ARG A 135 -9.73 11.65 1.08
CA ARG A 135 -10.48 10.76 1.97
C ARG A 135 -11.52 9.97 1.18
N ALA A 136 -11.60 8.70 1.47
CA ALA A 136 -12.60 7.81 0.92
C ALA A 136 -13.51 7.25 2.03
N SER A 137 -14.67 6.73 1.62
CA SER A 137 -15.55 6.01 2.52
C SER A 137 -15.31 4.49 2.44
N ILE A 138 -15.67 3.79 3.51
CA ILE A 138 -15.62 2.31 3.54
C ILE A 138 -16.56 1.71 2.48
N ASP A 139 -17.66 2.34 2.20
CA ASP A 139 -18.64 1.83 1.22
C ASP A 139 -18.07 1.91 -0.20
N GLU A 140 -17.40 3.01 -0.56
CA GLU A 140 -16.66 3.12 -1.82
C GLU A 140 -15.60 2.03 -1.97
N LEU A 141 -14.91 1.70 -0.89
CA LEU A 141 -13.91 0.64 -0.90
C LEU A 141 -14.54 -0.74 -1.12
N ARG A 142 -15.65 -1.06 -0.46
CA ARG A 142 -16.33 -2.36 -0.59
C ARG A 142 -16.82 -2.63 -2.00
N ASP A 143 -17.23 -1.59 -2.71
CA ASP A 143 -17.67 -1.71 -4.11
C ASP A 143 -16.49 -1.91 -5.08
N SER A 144 -15.30 -1.46 -4.71
CA SER A 144 -14.13 -1.42 -5.58
C SER A 144 -13.15 -2.58 -5.37
N VAL A 145 -13.03 -3.09 -4.15
CA VAL A 145 -12.06 -4.14 -3.76
C VAL A 145 -12.71 -5.11 -2.78
N LYS A 146 -12.50 -6.42 -3.00
CA LYS A 146 -12.76 -7.40 -1.94
C LYS A 146 -11.75 -7.15 -0.81
N LEU A 147 -12.21 -6.52 0.25
CA LEU A 147 -11.42 -6.37 1.45
C LEU A 147 -11.05 -7.75 2.01
N PRO A 148 -9.80 -7.97 2.39
CA PRO A 148 -9.51 -9.05 3.30
C PRO A 148 -10.39 -8.86 4.55
N ALA A 149 -10.82 -9.94 5.16
CA ALA A 149 -11.65 -9.90 6.37
C ALA A 149 -10.88 -9.20 7.51
N ALA A 150 -10.91 -7.89 7.49
CA ALA A 150 -10.37 -7.09 8.59
C ALA A 150 -11.40 -7.13 9.73
N PRO A 151 -10.98 -7.40 10.97
CA PRO A 151 -11.88 -7.50 12.12
C PRO A 151 -12.58 -6.18 12.44
N SER A 152 -12.10 -5.08 11.95
CA SER A 152 -12.66 -3.73 12.16
C SER A 152 -12.31 -2.79 11.01
N PRO A 153 -13.11 -1.73 10.76
CA PRO A 153 -12.75 -0.72 9.79
C PRO A 153 -11.48 0.04 10.20
N PRO A 154 -10.69 0.57 9.24
CA PRO A 154 -9.56 1.42 9.56
C PRO A 154 -9.97 2.72 10.25
N ASP A 155 -9.06 3.33 11.01
CA ASP A 155 -9.30 4.63 11.67
C ASP A 155 -9.47 5.76 10.65
N ARG A 156 -8.77 5.66 9.53
CA ARG A 156 -8.86 6.56 8.38
C ARG A 156 -8.65 5.79 7.08
N LEU A 157 -9.27 6.27 6.01
CA LEU A 157 -9.17 5.73 4.65
C LEU A 157 -8.86 6.85 3.65
N TYR A 158 -7.92 6.57 2.76
CA TYR A 158 -7.49 7.49 1.69
C TYR A 158 -7.53 6.77 0.34
N GLN A 159 -7.80 7.52 -0.72
CA GLN A 159 -7.82 7.02 -2.09
C GLN A 159 -6.83 7.80 -2.97
N PHE A 160 -6.10 7.08 -3.80
CA PHE A 160 -5.13 7.63 -4.74
C PHE A 160 -5.33 6.98 -6.11
N PHE A 161 -5.21 7.76 -7.16
CA PHE A 161 -5.30 7.29 -8.55
C PHE A 161 -3.95 7.24 -9.27
N GLU A 162 -2.88 7.61 -8.60
CA GLU A 162 -1.53 7.68 -9.12
C GLU A 162 -0.54 7.02 -8.15
N SER A 163 0.73 6.98 -8.56
CA SER A 163 1.82 6.53 -7.71
C SER A 163 1.92 7.33 -6.41
N LEU A 164 2.31 6.66 -5.33
CA LEU A 164 2.53 7.28 -4.01
C LEU A 164 3.97 7.77 -3.81
N GLU A 165 4.75 7.96 -4.88
CA GLU A 165 6.17 8.33 -4.81
C GLU A 165 6.45 9.57 -3.94
N ASP A 166 5.56 10.55 -4.01
CA ASP A 166 5.70 11.82 -3.29
C ASP A 166 4.95 11.86 -1.95
N GLN A 167 4.47 10.71 -1.47
CA GLN A 167 3.71 10.66 -0.22
C GLN A 167 4.59 10.21 0.94
N SER A 168 4.47 10.87 2.08
CA SER A 168 5.19 10.51 3.30
C SER A 168 4.25 10.34 4.49
N VAL A 169 4.69 9.59 5.48
CA VAL A 169 3.96 9.35 6.73
C VAL A 169 4.87 9.59 7.92
N SER A 170 4.26 10.05 9.01
CA SER A 170 4.90 10.08 10.32
C SER A 170 3.95 9.60 11.40
N ALA A 171 4.49 9.22 12.55
CA ALA A 171 3.74 8.82 13.72
C ALA A 171 4.08 9.74 14.88
N ILE A 172 3.06 10.08 15.67
CA ILE A 172 3.21 10.88 16.90
C ILE A 172 2.75 10.07 18.10
N PRO A 173 3.32 10.33 19.31
CA PRO A 173 2.81 9.73 20.52
C PRO A 173 1.36 10.15 20.73
N LEU A 174 0.59 9.26 21.35
CA LEU A 174 -0.59 9.70 22.05
C LEU A 174 -0.12 10.62 23.16
N ALA A 175 -0.67 11.81 23.22
CA ALA A 175 -0.39 12.72 24.32
C ALA A 175 -0.59 11.97 25.65
N GLY A 176 0.35 12.15 26.57
CA GLY A 176 0.27 11.54 27.88
C GLY A 176 -1.04 11.91 28.59
N THR A 177 -1.48 11.07 29.49
CA THR A 177 -2.77 11.16 30.16
C THR A 177 -3.04 12.47 30.92
N ALA A 178 -2.02 13.31 31.13
CA ALA A 178 -2.15 14.61 31.77
C ALA A 178 -2.50 15.75 30.79
N ASP A 179 -2.12 15.63 29.53
CA ASP A 179 -2.33 16.63 28.50
C ASP A 179 -2.93 15.96 27.26
N ALA A 180 -4.11 15.41 27.42
CA ALA A 180 -4.83 14.71 26.36
C ALA A 180 -5.12 15.63 25.17
N VAL A 181 -4.10 15.94 24.40
CA VAL A 181 -4.27 16.47 23.05
C VAL A 181 -4.76 15.33 22.18
N THR A 182 -6.03 15.25 22.07
CA THR A 182 -6.76 14.21 21.37
C THR A 182 -6.68 14.30 19.84
N ASN A 183 -5.90 15.17 19.29
CA ASN A 183 -5.77 15.37 17.86
C ASN A 183 -4.63 14.53 17.30
N ALA A 184 -4.90 13.29 17.27
CA ALA A 184 -4.10 12.40 16.50
C ALA A 184 -4.53 12.43 15.06
N VAL A 185 -3.61 12.74 14.29
CA VAL A 185 -3.85 13.05 12.91
C VAL A 185 -2.82 12.29 12.10
N LEU A 186 -3.17 11.66 11.02
CA LEU A 186 -2.24 11.05 10.10
C LEU A 186 -1.63 12.11 9.18
N TYR A 187 -0.33 12.15 9.07
CA TYR A 187 0.37 12.97 8.10
C TYR A 187 0.74 12.14 6.88
N ILE A 188 0.08 12.43 5.77
CA ILE A 188 0.56 12.05 4.46
C ILE A 188 0.90 13.37 3.78
N SER A 189 2.16 13.72 3.70
CA SER A 189 2.61 14.93 3.01
C SER A 189 3.16 14.58 1.64
N ARG A 190 2.93 15.43 0.64
CA ARG A 190 3.67 15.32 -0.62
C ARG A 190 5.12 15.70 -0.33
N GLY A 191 6.06 14.83 -0.71
CA GLY A 191 7.46 15.21 -0.82
C GLY A 191 7.62 16.39 -1.80
N ARG A 192 8.53 17.27 -1.51
CA ARG A 192 8.90 18.38 -2.42
C ARG A 192 9.81 17.89 -3.51
#